data_abacf4dd145010cbb6d028a743841a8b
#
_entry.id   abacf4dd145010cbb6d028a743841a8b
#
_cell.length_a   1.000
_cell.length_b   1.000
_cell.length_c   1.000
_cell.angle_alpha   90.00
_cell.angle_beta   90.00
_cell.angle_gamma   90.00
#
_symmetry.space_group_name_H-M   'P 1'
#
loop_
_entity.id
_entity.type
_entity.pdbx_description
1 polymer ?
#
loop_
_entity_poly.entity_id
_entity_poly.type
_entity_poly.pdbx_seq_one_letter_code
_entity_poly.pdbx_strand_id
1 'polypeptide(L)'
;MLPDPERLQTWRAFLTAHAAMAKMLTHELAEEYDLQLPWFEVLDALAANEGSMRFNELAERTMTNPSSLSRQIDKLEERRLVAREKSTLDDGRAVEIVLTPRGHDMWKEASPGYYRIVRRIFTNSLTETDVIALTRIFGKVLEAD
;
A
#
# COMPACT_ATOMS: atom_id res chain seq x y z
N MET A 1 -22.66 6.81 -21.56
CA MET A 1 -22.11 8.14 -21.95
C MET A 1 -20.62 8.17 -21.69
N LEU A 2 -19.86 8.67 -22.63
CA LEU A 2 -18.41 8.78 -22.47
C LEU A 2 -18.05 10.08 -21.70
N PRO A 3 -16.94 10.07 -20.94
CA PRO A 3 -16.47 11.31 -20.33
C PRO A 3 -16.14 12.35 -21.40
N ASP A 4 -16.28 13.63 -21.07
CA ASP A 4 -15.83 14.70 -21.96
C ASP A 4 -14.30 14.64 -22.15
N PRO A 5 -13.78 15.21 -23.25
CA PRO A 5 -12.35 15.10 -23.56
C PRO A 5 -11.44 15.70 -22.49
N GLU A 6 -11.84 16.77 -21.85
CA GLU A 6 -11.04 17.44 -20.82
C GLU A 6 -10.92 16.57 -19.56
N ARG A 7 -12.03 15.98 -19.09
CA ARG A 7 -12.01 15.06 -17.94
C ARG A 7 -11.27 13.77 -18.25
N LEU A 8 -11.38 13.29 -19.50
CA LEU A 8 -10.63 12.11 -19.92
C LEU A 8 -9.12 12.38 -19.93
N GLN A 9 -8.70 13.56 -20.33
CA GLN A 9 -7.29 13.97 -20.28
C GLN A 9 -6.78 14.01 -18.84
N THR A 10 -7.58 14.51 -17.89
CA THR A 10 -7.25 14.51 -16.46
C THR A 10 -7.09 13.08 -15.94
N TRP A 11 -7.96 12.17 -16.32
CA TRP A 11 -7.86 10.76 -15.99
C TRP A 11 -6.54 10.16 -16.47
N ARG A 12 -6.18 10.41 -17.74
CA ARG A 12 -4.92 9.92 -18.32
C ARG A 12 -3.70 10.50 -17.59
N ALA A 13 -3.74 11.77 -17.23
CA ALA A 13 -2.67 12.42 -16.47
C ALA A 13 -2.51 11.77 -15.08
N PHE A 14 -3.62 11.46 -14.42
CA PHE A 14 -3.60 10.74 -13.14
C PHE A 14 -2.94 9.36 -13.29
N LEU A 15 -3.32 8.58 -14.30
CA LEU A 15 -2.72 7.26 -14.55
C LEU A 15 -1.24 7.35 -14.83
N THR A 16 -0.82 8.33 -15.62
CA THR A 16 0.61 8.53 -15.94
C THR A 16 1.41 8.91 -14.70
N ALA A 17 0.89 9.84 -13.89
CA ALA A 17 1.54 10.24 -12.65
C ALA A 17 1.67 9.08 -11.68
N HIS A 18 0.59 8.31 -11.50
CA HIS A 18 0.58 7.14 -10.63
C HIS A 18 1.61 6.09 -11.07
N ALA A 19 1.64 5.77 -12.38
CA ALA A 19 2.57 4.79 -12.94
C ALA A 19 4.03 5.24 -12.76
N ALA A 20 4.32 6.51 -12.98
CA ALA A 20 5.68 7.06 -12.81
C ALA A 20 6.13 6.97 -11.35
N MET A 21 5.27 7.33 -10.40
CA MET A 21 5.58 7.24 -8.97
C MET A 21 5.77 5.79 -8.53
N ALA A 22 4.88 4.89 -8.93
CA ALA A 22 4.98 3.48 -8.61
C ALA A 22 6.28 2.85 -9.14
N LYS A 23 6.70 3.24 -10.34
CA LYS A 23 7.96 2.77 -10.94
C LYS A 23 9.17 3.19 -10.10
N MET A 24 9.20 4.42 -9.63
CA MET A 24 10.30 4.91 -8.79
C MET A 24 10.35 4.19 -7.44
N LEU A 25 9.19 3.98 -6.80
CA LEU A 25 9.11 3.24 -5.54
C LEU A 25 9.51 1.78 -5.71
N THR A 26 9.06 1.14 -6.79
CA THR A 26 9.41 -0.25 -7.11
C THR A 26 10.93 -0.40 -7.27
N HIS A 27 11.56 0.52 -7.99
CA HIS A 27 13.01 0.49 -8.21
C HIS A 27 13.78 0.64 -6.90
N GLU A 28 13.44 1.63 -6.09
CA GLU A 28 14.11 1.89 -4.82
C GLU A 28 14.02 0.70 -3.87
N LEU A 29 12.82 0.13 -3.72
CA LEU A 29 12.63 -0.99 -2.81
C LEU A 29 13.36 -2.25 -3.29
N ALA A 30 13.39 -2.50 -4.59
CA ALA A 30 14.08 -3.66 -5.15
C ALA A 30 15.60 -3.53 -5.00
N GLU A 31 16.16 -2.37 -5.35
CA GLU A 31 17.62 -2.15 -5.35
C GLU A 31 18.19 -2.07 -3.94
N GLU A 32 17.51 -1.39 -3.02
CA GLU A 32 18.06 -1.10 -1.69
C GLU A 32 17.68 -2.15 -0.63
N TYR A 33 16.53 -2.82 -0.79
CA TYR A 33 15.98 -3.67 0.28
C TYR A 33 15.57 -5.06 -0.18
N ASP A 34 15.71 -5.38 -1.45
CA ASP A 34 15.23 -6.65 -2.04
C ASP A 34 13.76 -6.90 -1.69
N LEU A 35 12.95 -5.86 -1.78
CA LEU A 35 11.51 -5.90 -1.52
C LEU A 35 10.74 -5.50 -2.76
N GLN A 36 9.66 -6.22 -3.04
CA GLN A 36 8.67 -5.79 -4.02
C GLN A 36 7.73 -4.78 -3.39
N LEU A 37 7.27 -3.80 -4.17
CA LEU A 37 6.37 -2.76 -3.68
C LEU A 37 5.12 -3.32 -2.99
N PRO A 38 4.40 -4.33 -3.55
CA PRO A 38 3.25 -4.90 -2.85
C PRO A 38 3.58 -5.52 -1.49
N TRP A 39 4.78 -6.06 -1.32
CA TRP A 39 5.22 -6.61 -0.03
C TRP A 39 5.42 -5.50 1.00
N PHE A 40 6.07 -4.42 0.58
CA PHE A 40 6.22 -3.25 1.47
C PHE A 40 4.86 -2.69 1.89
N GLU A 41 3.92 -2.60 0.97
CA GLU A 41 2.56 -2.12 1.27
C GLU A 41 1.88 -2.98 2.34
N VAL A 42 2.07 -4.29 2.30
CA VAL A 42 1.56 -5.21 3.34
C VAL A 42 2.23 -4.92 4.69
N LEU A 43 3.55 -4.83 4.70
CA LEU A 43 4.29 -4.55 5.95
C LEU A 43 3.88 -3.20 6.54
N ASP A 44 3.73 -2.19 5.69
CA ASP A 44 3.36 -0.84 6.10
C ASP A 44 1.92 -0.79 6.66
N ALA A 45 0.99 -1.48 6.03
CA ALA A 45 -0.39 -1.59 6.52
C ALA A 45 -0.45 -2.28 7.90
N LEU A 46 0.30 -3.36 8.07
CA LEU A 46 0.37 -4.07 9.35
C LEU A 46 1.01 -3.20 10.43
N ALA A 47 2.12 -2.53 10.12
CA ALA A 47 2.80 -1.65 11.07
C ALA A 47 1.90 -0.49 11.52
N ALA A 48 1.08 0.05 10.62
CA ALA A 48 0.13 1.11 10.94
C ALA A 48 -1.06 0.64 11.79
N ASN A 49 -1.27 -0.67 11.90
CA ASN A 49 -2.37 -1.28 12.63
C ASN A 49 -1.88 -2.14 13.81
N GLU A 50 -0.87 -1.65 14.52
CA GLU A 50 -0.31 -2.32 15.71
C GLU A 50 0.27 -3.71 15.43
N GLY A 51 0.66 -3.98 14.19
CA GLY A 51 1.38 -5.19 13.81
C GLY A 51 0.51 -6.36 13.35
N SER A 52 -0.81 -6.23 13.33
CA SER A 52 -1.67 -7.31 12.87
C SER A 52 -2.94 -6.78 12.21
N MET A 53 -3.50 -7.61 11.35
CA MET A 53 -4.76 -7.29 10.66
C MET A 53 -5.40 -8.58 10.17
N ARG A 54 -6.73 -8.64 10.19
CA ARG A 54 -7.45 -9.75 9.55
C ARG A 54 -7.17 -9.75 8.05
N PHE A 55 -7.08 -10.93 7.48
CA PHE A 55 -6.76 -11.11 6.06
C PHE A 55 -7.68 -10.26 5.16
N ASN A 56 -8.99 -10.29 5.39
CA ASN A 56 -9.94 -9.54 4.55
C ASN A 56 -9.77 -8.02 4.69
N GLU A 57 -9.49 -7.53 5.89
CA GLU A 57 -9.21 -6.11 6.12
C GLU A 57 -7.92 -5.68 5.43
N LEU A 58 -6.90 -6.55 5.47
CA LEU A 58 -5.63 -6.28 4.79
C LEU A 58 -5.81 -6.21 3.27
N ALA A 59 -6.63 -7.12 2.71
CA ALA A 59 -6.95 -7.10 1.29
C ALA A 59 -7.63 -5.78 0.88
N GLU A 60 -8.59 -5.32 1.66
CA GLU A 60 -9.26 -4.04 1.44
C GLU A 60 -8.29 -2.87 1.58
N ARG A 61 -7.48 -2.86 2.63
CA ARG A 61 -6.53 -1.78 2.91
C ARG A 61 -5.48 -1.63 1.79
N THR A 62 -5.01 -2.74 1.26
CA THR A 62 -3.99 -2.74 0.19
C THR A 62 -4.60 -2.74 -1.21
N MET A 63 -5.92 -2.71 -1.32
CA MET A 63 -6.62 -2.75 -2.62
C MET A 63 -6.20 -3.95 -3.47
N THR A 64 -6.03 -5.11 -2.81
CA THR A 64 -5.55 -6.33 -3.44
C THR A 64 -6.64 -7.40 -3.38
N ASN A 65 -6.83 -8.15 -4.47
CA ASN A 65 -7.77 -9.26 -4.42
C ASN A 65 -7.23 -10.40 -3.53
N PRO A 66 -8.12 -11.21 -2.92
CA PRO A 66 -7.71 -12.25 -1.97
C PRO A 66 -6.68 -13.25 -2.51
N SER A 67 -6.81 -13.65 -3.78
CA SER A 67 -5.88 -14.62 -4.38
C SER A 67 -4.47 -14.04 -4.51
N SER A 68 -4.36 -12.79 -4.97
CA SER A 68 -3.07 -12.09 -5.08
C SER A 68 -2.46 -11.85 -3.72
N LEU A 69 -3.26 -11.43 -2.74
CA LEU A 69 -2.78 -11.21 -1.38
C LEU A 69 -2.28 -12.51 -0.76
N SER A 70 -3.01 -13.62 -0.94
CA SER A 70 -2.60 -14.91 -0.42
C SER A 70 -1.21 -15.32 -0.94
N ARG A 71 -0.95 -15.11 -2.23
CA ARG A 71 0.37 -15.38 -2.82
C ARG A 71 1.47 -14.48 -2.25
N GLN A 72 1.16 -13.21 -2.05
CA GLN A 72 2.10 -12.27 -1.42
C GLN A 72 2.41 -12.66 0.02
N ILE A 73 1.40 -13.06 0.79
CA ILE A 73 1.58 -13.53 2.16
C ILE A 73 2.44 -14.80 2.18
N ASP A 74 2.24 -15.74 1.25
CA ASP A 74 3.08 -16.93 1.14
C ASP A 74 4.56 -16.56 0.99
N LYS A 75 4.86 -15.60 0.12
CA LYS A 75 6.23 -15.13 -0.08
C LYS A 75 6.81 -14.43 1.15
N LEU A 76 6.00 -13.62 1.81
CA LEU A 76 6.40 -12.94 3.03
C LEU A 76 6.63 -13.92 4.19
N GLU A 77 5.83 -14.99 4.28
CA GLU A 77 6.03 -16.07 5.24
C GLU A 77 7.33 -16.84 4.97
N GLU A 78 7.63 -17.15 3.71
CA GLU A 78 8.89 -17.78 3.33
C GLU A 78 10.10 -16.97 3.80
N ARG A 79 9.99 -15.65 3.77
CA ARG A 79 11.02 -14.72 4.25
C ARG A 79 10.93 -14.44 5.75
N ARG A 80 9.96 -15.03 6.43
CA ARG A 80 9.71 -14.88 7.87
C ARG A 80 9.39 -13.44 8.28
N LEU A 81 8.78 -12.68 7.39
CA LEU A 81 8.40 -11.29 7.65
C LEU A 81 7.00 -11.16 8.22
N VAL A 82 6.13 -12.12 7.92
CA VAL A 82 4.78 -12.22 8.48
C VAL A 82 4.48 -13.66 8.88
N ALA A 83 3.43 -13.85 9.66
CA ALA A 83 2.88 -15.15 10.01
C ALA A 83 1.36 -15.11 9.90
N ARG A 84 0.75 -16.25 9.53
CA ARG A 84 -0.70 -16.43 9.63
C ARG A 84 -1.02 -17.00 11.00
N GLU A 85 -2.01 -16.42 11.66
CA GLU A 85 -2.50 -16.90 12.95
C GLU A 85 -4.02 -16.98 12.91
N LYS A 86 -4.58 -17.91 13.68
CA LYS A 86 -6.03 -17.95 13.85
C LYS A 86 -6.44 -16.81 14.78
N SER A 87 -7.52 -16.09 14.40
CA SER A 87 -8.06 -15.05 15.25
C SER A 87 -8.62 -15.64 16.53
N THR A 88 -8.29 -15.05 17.66
CA THR A 88 -8.82 -15.42 18.97
C THR A 88 -10.12 -14.66 19.29
N LEU A 89 -10.50 -13.70 18.45
CA LEU A 89 -11.64 -12.81 18.67
C LEU A 89 -12.97 -13.39 18.18
N ASP A 90 -12.94 -14.44 17.33
CA ASP A 90 -14.10 -15.07 16.74
C ASP A 90 -14.08 -16.59 16.96
N ASP A 91 -14.89 -17.31 16.21
CA ASP A 91 -15.01 -18.77 16.27
C ASP A 91 -13.78 -19.55 15.76
N GLY A 92 -12.65 -18.87 15.57
CA GLY A 92 -11.40 -19.46 15.11
C GLY A 92 -11.31 -19.67 13.60
N ARG A 93 -12.27 -19.18 12.81
CA ARG A 93 -12.26 -19.31 11.35
C ARG A 93 -11.54 -18.16 10.67
N ALA A 94 -11.48 -17.00 11.29
CA ALA A 94 -10.80 -15.84 10.73
C ALA A 94 -9.29 -16.01 10.86
N VAL A 95 -8.58 -15.61 9.82
CA VAL A 95 -7.11 -15.62 9.78
C VAL A 95 -6.61 -14.20 10.00
N GLU A 96 -5.69 -14.05 10.93
CA GLU A 96 -4.94 -12.80 11.12
C GLU A 96 -3.57 -12.92 10.48
N ILE A 97 -3.14 -11.84 9.88
CA ILE A 97 -1.77 -11.68 9.39
C ILE A 97 -1.02 -10.84 10.41
N VAL A 98 0.07 -11.38 10.90
CA VAL A 98 0.85 -10.77 11.99
C VAL A 98 2.24 -10.45 11.49
N LEU A 99 2.68 -9.23 11.77
CA LEU A 99 4.04 -8.79 11.48
C LEU A 99 4.98 -9.45 12.50
N THR A 100 5.99 -10.18 12.00
CA THR A 100 7.01 -10.77 12.87
C THR A 100 7.99 -9.68 13.34
N PRO A 101 8.83 -9.94 14.38
CA PRO A 101 9.91 -9.02 14.72
C PRO A 101 10.83 -8.72 13.54
N ARG A 102 11.15 -9.73 12.72
CA ARG A 102 11.94 -9.57 11.50
C ARG A 102 11.21 -8.69 10.47
N GLY A 103 9.91 -8.88 10.32
CA GLY A 103 9.09 -8.05 9.44
C GLY A 103 9.04 -6.60 9.90
N HIS A 104 8.92 -6.37 11.20
CA HIS A 104 8.97 -5.03 11.77
C HIS A 104 10.32 -4.36 11.50
N ASP A 105 11.43 -5.09 11.69
CA ASP A 105 12.78 -4.58 11.43
C ASP A 105 12.94 -4.24 9.93
N MET A 106 12.46 -5.09 9.04
CA MET A 106 12.50 -4.83 7.59
C MET A 106 11.69 -3.58 7.22
N TRP A 107 10.49 -3.46 7.75
CA TRP A 107 9.66 -2.27 7.55
C TRP A 107 10.36 -1.00 8.07
N LYS A 108 10.93 -1.08 9.26
CA LYS A 108 11.64 0.04 9.88
C LYS A 108 12.87 0.46 9.07
N GLU A 109 13.56 -0.50 8.45
CA GLU A 109 14.71 -0.24 7.59
C GLU A 109 14.29 0.37 6.25
N ALA A 110 13.23 -0.15 5.63
CA ALA A 110 12.81 0.24 4.28
C ALA A 110 11.96 1.51 4.25
N SER A 111 11.17 1.78 5.29
CA SER A 111 10.20 2.89 5.26
C SER A 111 10.83 4.27 5.10
N PRO A 112 12.01 4.62 5.67
CA PRO A 112 12.61 5.91 5.37
C PRO A 112 12.92 6.13 3.89
N GLY A 113 13.39 5.09 3.20
CA GLY A 113 13.64 5.14 1.75
C GLY A 113 12.36 5.35 0.96
N TYR A 114 11.33 4.57 1.28
CA TYR A 114 10.02 4.71 0.66
C TYR A 114 9.45 6.12 0.82
N TYR A 115 9.38 6.62 2.05
CA TYR A 115 8.81 7.94 2.32
C TYR A 115 9.67 9.08 1.79
N ARG A 116 10.97 8.90 1.65
CA ARG A 116 11.84 9.87 0.99
C ARG A 116 11.46 10.03 -0.48
N ILE A 117 11.16 8.93 -1.16
CA ILE A 117 10.69 8.98 -2.55
C ILE A 117 9.32 9.65 -2.63
N VAL A 118 8.37 9.24 -1.77
CA VAL A 118 7.04 9.88 -1.72
C VAL A 118 7.16 11.38 -1.55
N ARG A 119 8.00 11.82 -0.62
CA ARG A 119 8.23 13.24 -0.37
C ARG A 119 8.79 13.95 -1.60
N ARG A 120 9.78 13.37 -2.25
CA ARG A 120 10.44 13.97 -3.40
C ARG A 120 9.54 14.09 -4.63
N ILE A 121 8.78 13.03 -4.93
CA ILE A 121 8.01 12.96 -6.17
C ILE A 121 6.57 13.42 -6.04
N PHE A 122 6.06 13.51 -4.83
CA PHE A 122 4.66 13.87 -4.61
C PHE A 122 4.51 15.04 -3.64
N THR A 123 4.81 14.85 -2.35
CA THR A 123 4.43 15.83 -1.34
C THR A 123 5.20 17.15 -1.45
N ASN A 124 6.47 17.13 -1.85
CA ASN A 124 7.24 18.38 -2.02
C ASN A 124 6.74 19.26 -3.18
N SER A 125 6.01 18.68 -4.12
CA SER A 125 5.45 19.42 -5.26
C SER A 125 4.13 20.11 -4.92
N LEU A 126 3.54 19.81 -3.75
CA LEU A 126 2.21 20.27 -3.38
C LEU A 126 2.27 21.47 -2.43
N THR A 127 1.51 22.50 -2.74
CA THR A 127 1.21 23.59 -1.80
C THR A 127 0.13 23.14 -0.82
N GLU A 128 -0.11 23.91 0.25
CA GLU A 128 -1.24 23.63 1.17
C GLU A 128 -2.58 23.62 0.44
N THR A 129 -2.76 24.54 -0.50
CA THR A 129 -3.97 24.60 -1.32
C THR A 129 -4.13 23.34 -2.16
N ASP A 130 -3.04 22.84 -2.74
CA ASP A 130 -3.04 21.58 -3.51
C ASP A 130 -3.42 20.39 -2.63
N VAL A 131 -2.87 20.29 -1.42
CA VAL A 131 -3.20 19.22 -0.48
C VAL A 131 -4.69 19.23 -0.14
N ILE A 132 -5.24 20.38 0.19
CA ILE A 132 -6.67 20.53 0.49
C ILE A 132 -7.52 20.10 -0.71
N ALA A 133 -7.16 20.57 -1.91
CA ALA A 133 -7.89 20.26 -3.14
C ALA A 133 -7.85 18.74 -3.46
N LEU A 134 -6.67 18.13 -3.41
CA LEU A 134 -6.51 16.70 -3.69
C LEU A 134 -7.21 15.83 -2.65
N THR A 135 -7.11 16.18 -1.37
CA THR A 135 -7.80 15.44 -0.31
C THR A 135 -9.31 15.44 -0.55
N ARG A 136 -9.87 16.61 -0.91
CA ARG A 136 -11.28 16.75 -1.25
C ARG A 136 -11.64 15.93 -2.49
N ILE A 137 -10.82 16.00 -3.54
CA ILE A 137 -11.08 15.31 -4.81
C ILE A 137 -11.02 13.78 -4.60
N PHE A 138 -9.98 13.28 -3.93
CA PHE A 138 -9.86 11.85 -3.68
C PHE A 138 -10.97 11.33 -2.78
N GLY A 139 -11.39 12.11 -1.78
CA GLY A 139 -12.55 11.78 -0.96
C GLY A 139 -13.81 11.57 -1.80
N LYS A 140 -14.09 12.48 -2.74
CA LYS A 140 -15.22 12.33 -3.67
C LYS A 140 -15.12 11.08 -4.54
N VAL A 141 -13.93 10.82 -5.07
CA VAL A 141 -13.71 9.66 -5.96
C VAL A 141 -13.91 8.36 -5.19
N LEU A 142 -13.39 8.27 -3.96
CA LEU A 142 -13.47 7.06 -3.14
C LEU A 142 -14.89 6.80 -2.61
N GLU A 143 -15.71 7.83 -2.48
CA GLU A 143 -17.12 7.72 -2.06
C GLU A 143 -18.08 7.51 -3.24
N ALA A 144 -17.62 7.67 -4.48
CA ALA A 144 -18.43 7.46 -5.67
C ALA A 144 -18.64 5.97 -5.92
N ASP A 145 -19.90 5.55 -6.08
CA ASP A 145 -20.28 4.19 -6.45
C ASP A 145 -20.32 4.02 -7.99
#